data_83d973dcf471e689f48f72ce007c693a
#
_entry.id   83d973dcf471e689f48f72ce007c693a
#
_cell.length_a   1.000
_cell.length_b   1.000
_cell.length_c   1.000
_cell.angle_alpha   90.00
_cell.angle_beta   90.00
_cell.angle_gamma   90.00
#
_symmetry.space_group_name_H-M   'P 1'
#
loop_
_entity.id
_entity.type
_entity.pdbx_description
1 polymer ?
#
loop_
_entity_poly.entity_id
_entity_poly.type
_entity_poly.pdbx_seq_one_letter_code
_entity_poly.pdbx_strand_id
1 'polypeptide(L)'
;MNTRSRRSSRAIFWTALLAIPLAAFELFSFALTRLQPDLFDRREAFLSRLRPEDFESFKRQAASNTLGWDNFADQTRRLKNCIGVEISYSYDQDRLRVHSAAPARDAVVLVAGDSYTHGDEVADSESFPASLERILQVPVANFGVGGYGPDQALLKLEGLIDRFPRTRVVVLAIVYENVSRMVNSYRPVYFQDTGIQFGLKPYVLDGEFHGLIGNDPFRDFQSMLAAANVGFDTDFWRRARARFPYSAAAFQSLTLPSFWLPVLDNLGRLVGRPEHAAIYRLPSVRKNLRAVYERFAHLAQSRNLHAVIAFVPASDRDQTSGLDAIAAATDAQRAHITFINVGRDFEWPQFFQGCHPSPGGYRMIAANVARAVAPLLATTAPRPSQGQRNGLGGHPHSPVRAK
;
A
#
# COMPACT_ATOMS: atom_id res chain seq x y z
N MET A 1 14.24 25.07 69.63
CA MET A 1 13.12 24.45 68.84
C MET A 1 13.58 24.12 67.43
N ASN A 2 13.43 22.90 67.05
CA ASN A 2 14.10 22.02 66.17
C ASN A 2 14.23 22.41 64.67
N THR A 3 15.39 22.85 64.22
CA THR A 3 15.72 23.09 62.79
C THR A 3 15.68 21.82 61.93
N ARG A 4 15.85 20.64 62.58
CA ARG A 4 15.75 19.29 61.91
C ARG A 4 14.30 18.98 61.49
N SER A 5 13.29 19.30 62.34
CA SER A 5 11.86 19.06 62.02
C SER A 5 11.37 19.90 60.86
N ARG A 6 11.77 21.16 60.71
CA ARG A 6 11.41 22.02 59.56
C ARG A 6 12.04 21.60 58.27
N ARG A 7 13.27 21.02 58.27
CA ARG A 7 13.92 20.50 57.07
C ARG A 7 13.25 19.24 56.56
N SER A 8 12.87 18.31 57.47
CA SER A 8 12.16 17.09 57.07
C SER A 8 10.77 17.37 56.53
N SER A 9 10.00 18.30 57.15
CA SER A 9 8.70 18.67 56.63
C SER A 9 8.75 19.36 55.25
N ARG A 10 9.75 20.19 54.99
CA ARG A 10 9.99 20.75 53.66
C ARG A 10 10.37 19.72 52.64
N ALA A 11 11.22 18.77 52.95
CA ALA A 11 11.59 17.68 52.07
C ALA A 11 10.36 16.82 51.71
N ILE A 12 9.56 16.43 52.71
CA ILE A 12 8.31 15.69 52.48
C ILE A 12 7.35 16.47 51.61
N PHE A 13 7.18 17.78 51.89
CA PHE A 13 6.33 18.62 51.06
C PHE A 13 6.76 18.67 49.59
N TRP A 14 8.05 18.89 49.32
CA TRP A 14 8.57 18.92 47.95
C TRP A 14 8.52 17.56 47.28
N THR A 15 8.80 16.47 48.02
CA THR A 15 8.65 15.11 47.50
C THR A 15 7.18 14.82 47.10
N ALA A 16 6.22 15.17 47.98
CA ALA A 16 4.80 14.98 47.67
C ALA A 16 4.34 15.85 46.50
N LEU A 17 4.82 17.09 46.43
CA LEU A 17 4.49 18.00 45.33
C LEU A 17 4.91 17.49 43.94
N LEU A 18 6.00 16.68 43.88
CA LEU A 18 6.46 16.05 42.65
C LEU A 18 5.85 14.66 42.43
N ALA A 19 5.78 13.85 43.51
CA ALA A 19 5.33 12.47 43.40
C ALA A 19 3.84 12.32 43.10
N ILE A 20 2.99 13.20 43.66
CA ILE A 20 1.54 13.15 43.42
C ILE A 20 1.16 13.41 41.95
N PRO A 21 1.66 14.48 41.28
CA PRO A 21 1.41 14.67 39.85
C PRO A 21 1.95 13.56 38.97
N LEU A 22 3.15 13.02 39.29
CA LEU A 22 3.72 11.90 38.54
C LEU A 22 2.86 10.64 38.69
N ALA A 23 2.43 10.30 39.91
CA ALA A 23 1.54 9.18 40.13
C ALA A 23 0.18 9.36 39.47
N ALA A 24 -0.39 10.56 39.52
CA ALA A 24 -1.64 10.88 38.83
C ALA A 24 -1.50 10.76 37.33
N PHE A 25 -0.38 11.24 36.75
CA PHE A 25 -0.09 11.10 35.33
C PHE A 25 0.12 9.65 34.93
N GLU A 26 0.78 8.85 35.75
CA GLU A 26 0.96 7.40 35.52
C GLU A 26 -0.38 6.68 35.52
N LEU A 27 -1.25 6.95 36.49
CA LEU A 27 -2.61 6.40 36.59
C LEU A 27 -3.48 6.82 35.39
N PHE A 28 -3.40 8.08 34.97
CA PHE A 28 -4.07 8.56 33.77
C PHE A 28 -3.56 7.81 32.53
N SER A 29 -2.25 7.70 32.38
CA SER A 29 -1.64 6.98 31.25
C SER A 29 -2.02 5.50 31.25
N PHE A 30 -2.06 4.84 32.41
CA PHE A 30 -2.59 3.49 32.54
C PHE A 30 -4.05 3.40 32.09
N ALA A 31 -4.90 4.29 32.58
CA ALA A 31 -6.32 4.34 32.16
C ALA A 31 -6.45 4.54 30.64
N LEU A 32 -5.65 5.42 30.06
CA LEU A 32 -5.63 5.66 28.60
C LEU A 32 -5.29 4.38 27.82
N THR A 33 -4.32 3.56 28.28
CA THR A 33 -4.00 2.28 27.61
C THR A 33 -5.15 1.27 27.65
N ARG A 34 -6.04 1.38 28.64
CA ARG A 34 -7.22 0.52 28.80
C ARG A 34 -8.44 0.99 28.04
N LEU A 35 -8.65 2.30 28.00
CA LEU A 35 -9.81 2.92 27.35
C LEU A 35 -9.61 3.13 25.85
N GLN A 36 -8.36 3.31 25.41
CA GLN A 36 -7.99 3.56 24.03
C GLN A 36 -6.85 2.60 23.58
N PRO A 37 -7.08 1.28 23.60
CA PRO A 37 -6.03 0.30 23.32
C PRO A 37 -5.48 0.41 21.90
N ASP A 38 -6.25 0.94 20.96
CA ASP A 38 -5.85 1.09 19.56
C ASP A 38 -4.78 2.19 19.34
N LEU A 39 -4.55 3.05 20.33
CA LEU A 39 -3.44 4.00 20.30
C LEU A 39 -2.09 3.35 20.61
N PHE A 40 -2.09 2.11 21.11
CA PHE A 40 -0.91 1.40 21.57
C PHE A 40 -0.65 0.12 20.77
N ASP A 41 0.56 -0.40 20.92
CA ASP A 41 0.97 -1.65 20.29
C ASP A 41 0.19 -2.85 20.88
N ARG A 42 -0.52 -3.55 20.00
CA ARG A 42 -1.33 -4.72 20.32
C ARG A 42 -0.73 -6.02 19.78
N ARG A 43 0.58 -6.04 19.52
CA ARG A 43 1.24 -7.19 18.87
C ARG A 43 0.99 -8.51 19.59
N GLU A 44 1.06 -8.55 20.92
CA GLU A 44 0.86 -9.78 21.67
C GLU A 44 -0.52 -10.37 21.44
N ALA A 45 -1.56 -9.53 21.52
CA ALA A 45 -2.93 -9.94 21.23
C ALA A 45 -3.15 -10.32 19.77
N PHE A 46 -2.42 -9.71 18.84
CA PHE A 46 -2.49 -10.04 17.43
C PHE A 46 -1.74 -11.33 17.11
N LEU A 47 -0.45 -11.42 17.49
CA LEU A 47 0.39 -12.57 17.15
C LEU A 47 -0.07 -13.87 17.81
N SER A 48 -0.70 -13.80 19.00
CA SER A 48 -1.26 -14.98 19.68
C SER A 48 -2.45 -15.61 18.95
N ARG A 49 -3.08 -14.89 18.02
CA ARG A 49 -4.19 -15.40 17.19
C ARG A 49 -3.74 -16.08 15.90
N LEU A 50 -2.47 -15.85 15.50
CA LEU A 50 -1.93 -16.48 14.31
C LEU A 50 -1.70 -17.96 14.53
N ARG A 51 -2.07 -18.77 13.53
CA ARG A 51 -1.95 -20.22 13.60
C ARG A 51 -0.99 -20.76 12.56
N PRO A 52 -0.16 -21.78 12.90
CA PRO A 52 0.76 -22.40 11.95
C PRO A 52 0.04 -22.99 10.71
N GLU A 53 -1.16 -23.57 10.89
CA GLU A 53 -1.94 -24.14 9.78
C GLU A 53 -2.40 -23.07 8.78
N ASP A 54 -2.81 -21.91 9.25
CA ASP A 54 -3.18 -20.77 8.40
C ASP A 54 -1.96 -20.24 7.64
N PHE A 55 -0.81 -20.19 8.32
CA PHE A 55 0.44 -19.79 7.71
C PHE A 55 0.86 -20.77 6.60
N GLU A 56 0.80 -22.07 6.84
CA GLU A 56 1.13 -23.09 5.82
C GLU A 56 0.17 -23.01 4.62
N SER A 57 -1.09 -22.70 4.84
CA SER A 57 -2.05 -22.46 3.77
C SER A 57 -1.68 -21.22 2.95
N PHE A 58 -1.40 -20.10 3.62
CA PHE A 58 -0.93 -18.86 3.01
C PHE A 58 0.36 -19.08 2.21
N LYS A 59 1.35 -19.77 2.81
CA LYS A 59 2.64 -20.07 2.19
C LYS A 59 2.50 -20.80 0.86
N ARG A 60 1.64 -21.82 0.81
CA ARG A 60 1.43 -22.60 -0.42
C ARG A 60 0.67 -21.82 -1.50
N GLN A 61 -0.25 -20.95 -1.13
CA GLN A 61 -1.22 -20.38 -2.07
C GLN A 61 -0.85 -18.96 -2.52
N ALA A 62 -0.38 -18.12 -1.61
CA ALA A 62 -0.31 -16.68 -1.83
C ALA A 62 1.05 -16.07 -1.48
N ALA A 63 1.92 -16.69 -0.69
CA ALA A 63 3.19 -16.09 -0.29
C ALA A 63 4.10 -15.80 -1.49
N SER A 64 4.82 -14.70 -1.40
CA SER A 64 5.82 -14.26 -2.36
C SER A 64 7.01 -13.64 -1.63
N ASN A 65 8.21 -14.17 -1.83
CA ASN A 65 9.43 -13.66 -1.19
C ASN A 65 9.86 -12.28 -1.71
N THR A 66 9.24 -11.78 -2.79
CA THR A 66 9.50 -10.44 -3.33
C THR A 66 8.38 -9.46 -3.05
N LEU A 67 7.14 -9.93 -3.08
CA LEU A 67 5.94 -9.08 -2.96
C LEU A 67 5.24 -9.20 -1.60
N GLY A 68 5.60 -10.21 -0.78
CA GLY A 68 4.92 -10.55 0.46
C GLY A 68 3.74 -11.50 0.22
N TRP A 69 2.78 -11.10 -0.56
CA TRP A 69 1.68 -11.96 -1.04
C TRP A 69 1.36 -11.64 -2.50
N ASP A 70 0.62 -12.54 -3.15
CA ASP A 70 0.10 -12.34 -4.50
C ASP A 70 -1.25 -13.05 -4.61
N ASN A 71 -1.93 -12.88 -5.74
CA ASN A 71 -3.10 -13.64 -6.10
C ASN A 71 -2.79 -15.14 -6.20
N PHE A 72 -3.81 -15.94 -6.35
CA PHE A 72 -3.68 -17.38 -6.54
C PHE A 72 -3.20 -17.70 -7.96
N ALA A 73 -2.58 -18.86 -8.17
CA ALA A 73 -2.16 -19.30 -9.49
C ALA A 73 -3.15 -20.32 -10.06
N ASP A 74 -3.51 -20.14 -11.33
CA ASP A 74 -4.23 -21.13 -12.16
C ASP A 74 -5.49 -21.71 -11.49
N GLN A 75 -6.31 -20.84 -10.91
CA GLN A 75 -7.55 -21.27 -10.26
C GLN A 75 -8.67 -20.23 -10.33
N THR A 76 -9.90 -20.73 -10.21
CA THR A 76 -11.10 -19.89 -10.02
C THR A 76 -11.62 -20.05 -8.59
N ARG A 77 -11.85 -18.96 -7.91
CA ARG A 77 -12.43 -18.91 -6.56
C ARG A 77 -13.84 -18.34 -6.61
N ARG A 78 -14.78 -19.02 -5.96
CA ARG A 78 -16.13 -18.51 -5.74
C ARG A 78 -16.24 -17.98 -4.32
N LEU A 79 -16.84 -16.82 -4.16
CA LEU A 79 -17.05 -16.17 -2.87
C LEU A 79 -18.33 -15.33 -2.91
N LYS A 80 -18.78 -14.91 -1.74
CA LYS A 80 -19.84 -13.90 -1.62
C LYS A 80 -19.21 -12.56 -1.37
N ASN A 81 -19.66 -11.55 -2.11
CA ASN A 81 -19.23 -10.18 -1.90
C ASN A 81 -19.86 -9.55 -0.64
N CYS A 82 -19.50 -8.30 -0.30
CA CYS A 82 -19.97 -7.57 0.88
C CYS A 82 -21.51 -7.49 0.99
N ILE A 83 -22.23 -7.59 -0.11
CA ILE A 83 -23.71 -7.56 -0.14
C ILE A 83 -24.34 -8.94 -0.32
N GLY A 84 -23.53 -10.01 -0.21
CA GLY A 84 -24.00 -11.41 -0.24
C GLY A 84 -24.22 -12.01 -1.63
N VAL A 85 -23.84 -11.31 -2.71
CA VAL A 85 -23.93 -11.82 -4.09
C VAL A 85 -22.76 -12.76 -4.36
N GLU A 86 -23.04 -13.92 -4.96
CA GLU A 86 -22.00 -14.84 -5.42
C GLU A 86 -21.25 -14.26 -6.61
N ILE A 87 -19.93 -14.23 -6.51
CA ILE A 87 -19.00 -13.79 -7.55
C ILE A 87 -17.86 -14.79 -7.72
N SER A 88 -17.13 -14.70 -8.82
CA SER A 88 -15.94 -15.52 -9.06
C SER A 88 -14.75 -14.65 -9.45
N TYR A 89 -13.59 -15.08 -8.99
CA TYR A 89 -12.28 -14.54 -9.37
C TYR A 89 -11.48 -15.65 -10.03
N SER A 90 -11.14 -15.45 -11.29
CA SER A 90 -10.33 -16.37 -12.09
C SER A 90 -8.91 -15.82 -12.25
N TYR A 91 -7.92 -16.68 -12.08
CA TYR A 91 -6.50 -16.32 -12.17
C TYR A 91 -5.78 -17.26 -13.12
N ASP A 92 -4.81 -16.72 -13.86
CA ASP A 92 -3.91 -17.50 -14.69
C ASP A 92 -2.65 -17.99 -13.92
N GLN A 93 -1.76 -18.66 -14.64
CA GLN A 93 -0.49 -19.16 -14.10
C GLN A 93 0.45 -18.04 -13.61
N ASP A 94 0.32 -16.81 -14.15
CA ASP A 94 1.09 -15.64 -13.77
C ASP A 94 0.42 -14.85 -12.62
N ARG A 95 -0.63 -15.43 -12.03
CA ARG A 95 -1.43 -14.85 -10.92
C ARG A 95 -2.12 -13.54 -11.32
N LEU A 96 -2.41 -13.37 -12.59
CA LEU A 96 -3.19 -12.24 -13.10
C LEU A 96 -4.67 -12.58 -13.07
N ARG A 97 -5.51 -11.60 -12.75
CA ARG A 97 -6.95 -11.81 -12.81
C ARG A 97 -7.41 -11.83 -14.27
N VAL A 98 -8.01 -12.95 -14.67
CA VAL A 98 -8.52 -13.16 -16.04
C VAL A 98 -9.94 -12.61 -16.17
N HIS A 99 -10.21 -11.82 -17.18
CA HIS A 99 -11.52 -11.21 -17.42
C HIS A 99 -11.98 -11.33 -18.88
N SER A 100 -11.15 -11.84 -19.76
CA SER A 100 -11.48 -12.06 -21.17
C SER A 100 -10.90 -13.37 -21.68
N ALA A 101 -11.35 -13.80 -22.86
CA ALA A 101 -10.82 -14.98 -23.53
C ALA A 101 -9.47 -14.72 -24.25
N ALA A 102 -9.07 -13.45 -24.40
CA ALA A 102 -7.79 -13.11 -25.00
C ALA A 102 -6.65 -13.52 -24.06
N PRO A 103 -5.59 -14.16 -24.57
CA PRO A 103 -4.42 -14.47 -23.75
C PRO A 103 -3.83 -13.21 -23.14
N ALA A 104 -3.58 -13.22 -21.83
CA ALA A 104 -3.03 -12.05 -21.13
C ALA A 104 -1.72 -11.56 -21.78
N ARG A 105 -0.89 -12.48 -22.34
CA ARG A 105 0.36 -12.14 -23.04
C ARG A 105 0.20 -11.27 -24.29
N ASP A 106 -1.00 -11.21 -24.83
CA ASP A 106 -1.31 -10.35 -25.98
C ASP A 106 -1.72 -8.93 -25.56
N ALA A 107 -1.71 -8.64 -24.27
CA ALA A 107 -2.12 -7.35 -23.73
C ALA A 107 -1.29 -6.20 -24.28
N VAL A 108 -2.03 -5.17 -24.73
CA VAL A 108 -1.49 -3.90 -25.23
C VAL A 108 -1.41 -2.88 -24.11
N VAL A 109 -2.27 -3.02 -23.11
CA VAL A 109 -2.29 -2.19 -21.90
C VAL A 109 -2.16 -3.08 -20.67
N LEU A 110 -1.20 -2.77 -19.78
CA LEU A 110 -1.07 -3.43 -18.48
C LEU A 110 -1.54 -2.48 -17.40
N VAL A 111 -2.39 -2.96 -16.49
CA VAL A 111 -2.91 -2.15 -15.38
C VAL A 111 -2.51 -2.78 -14.06
N ALA A 112 -1.65 -2.10 -13.31
CA ALA A 112 -1.19 -2.53 -11.98
C ALA A 112 -1.81 -1.64 -10.90
N GLY A 113 -2.11 -2.22 -9.74
CA GLY A 113 -2.70 -1.51 -8.61
C GLY A 113 -3.13 -2.47 -7.51
N ASP A 114 -4.07 -2.02 -6.69
CA ASP A 114 -4.61 -2.73 -5.53
C ASP A 114 -5.95 -3.44 -5.81
N SER A 115 -6.79 -3.55 -4.76
CA SER A 115 -8.14 -4.14 -4.82
C SER A 115 -9.06 -3.46 -5.85
N TYR A 116 -8.90 -2.15 -6.10
CA TYR A 116 -9.68 -1.45 -7.13
C TYR A 116 -9.25 -1.87 -8.53
N THR A 117 -7.97 -2.09 -8.75
CA THR A 117 -7.49 -2.64 -10.02
C THR A 117 -7.84 -4.11 -10.14
N HIS A 118 -7.65 -4.88 -9.08
CA HIS A 118 -8.09 -6.28 -9.02
C HIS A 118 -9.58 -6.40 -9.37
N GLY A 119 -10.41 -5.49 -8.88
CA GLY A 119 -11.85 -5.51 -9.05
C GLY A 119 -12.50 -6.32 -7.93
N ASP A 120 -12.12 -6.06 -6.67
CA ASP A 120 -12.75 -6.70 -5.53
C ASP A 120 -14.27 -6.43 -5.53
N GLU A 121 -15.05 -7.39 -5.05
CA GLU A 121 -16.50 -7.34 -4.89
C GLU A 121 -17.33 -7.44 -6.17
N VAL A 122 -16.69 -7.62 -7.36
CA VAL A 122 -17.39 -7.77 -8.65
C VAL A 122 -16.90 -9.00 -9.43
N ALA A 123 -17.70 -9.48 -10.38
CA ALA A 123 -17.31 -10.57 -11.26
C ALA A 123 -16.12 -10.17 -12.17
N ASP A 124 -15.42 -11.16 -12.72
CA ASP A 124 -14.25 -10.95 -13.57
C ASP A 124 -14.48 -9.92 -14.68
N SER A 125 -15.62 -10.02 -15.38
CA SER A 125 -15.98 -9.14 -16.49
C SER A 125 -16.41 -7.73 -16.06
N GLU A 126 -16.57 -7.46 -14.77
CA GLU A 126 -17.07 -6.18 -14.24
C GLU A 126 -15.96 -5.31 -13.64
N SER A 127 -14.74 -5.84 -13.56
CA SER A 127 -13.58 -5.10 -13.07
C SER A 127 -13.25 -3.88 -13.93
N PHE A 128 -12.51 -2.93 -13.37
CA PHE A 128 -12.05 -1.75 -14.10
C PHE A 128 -11.20 -2.12 -15.34
N PRO A 129 -10.21 -3.05 -15.27
CA PRO A 129 -9.46 -3.45 -16.45
C PRO A 129 -10.32 -4.12 -17.51
N ALA A 130 -11.31 -4.94 -17.13
CA ALA A 130 -12.27 -5.52 -18.07
C ALA A 130 -13.11 -4.46 -18.78
N SER A 131 -13.52 -3.43 -18.06
CA SER A 131 -14.26 -2.30 -18.62
C SER A 131 -13.36 -1.44 -19.54
N LEU A 132 -12.09 -1.28 -19.17
CA LEU A 132 -11.11 -0.55 -19.99
C LEU A 132 -10.84 -1.28 -21.31
N GLU A 133 -10.71 -2.61 -21.30
CA GLU A 133 -10.58 -3.44 -22.50
C GLU A 133 -11.77 -3.22 -23.46
N ARG A 134 -12.99 -3.23 -22.93
CA ARG A 134 -14.20 -3.00 -23.75
C ARG A 134 -14.27 -1.60 -24.35
N ILE A 135 -13.79 -0.57 -23.64
CA ILE A 135 -13.80 0.81 -24.14
C ILE A 135 -12.71 1.02 -25.19
N LEU A 136 -11.50 0.51 -24.94
CA LEU A 136 -10.34 0.71 -25.81
C LEU A 136 -10.33 -0.24 -27.02
N GLN A 137 -11.08 -1.36 -26.97
CA GLN A 137 -11.09 -2.42 -27.99
C GLN A 137 -9.68 -2.99 -28.25
N VAL A 138 -8.84 -3.06 -27.22
CA VAL A 138 -7.52 -3.71 -27.24
C VAL A 138 -7.35 -4.56 -25.97
N PRO A 139 -6.60 -5.68 -26.03
CA PRO A 139 -6.39 -6.53 -24.87
C PRO A 139 -5.75 -5.77 -23.69
N VAL A 140 -6.30 -5.96 -22.49
CA VAL A 140 -5.84 -5.36 -21.23
C VAL A 140 -5.52 -6.46 -20.24
N ALA A 141 -4.37 -6.43 -19.58
CA ALA A 141 -4.03 -7.38 -18.51
C ALA A 141 -4.21 -6.73 -17.13
N ASN A 142 -4.80 -7.50 -16.21
CA ASN A 142 -5.10 -7.06 -14.84
C ASN A 142 -4.05 -7.58 -13.85
N PHE A 143 -3.13 -6.70 -13.43
CA PHE A 143 -2.08 -6.95 -12.45
C PHE A 143 -2.50 -6.58 -11.02
N GLY A 144 -3.75 -6.25 -10.79
CA GLY A 144 -4.27 -5.84 -9.49
C GLY A 144 -4.18 -6.95 -8.44
N VAL A 145 -3.84 -6.57 -7.22
CA VAL A 145 -3.81 -7.47 -6.05
C VAL A 145 -4.37 -6.76 -4.83
N GLY A 146 -5.33 -7.38 -4.16
CA GLY A 146 -5.94 -6.82 -2.97
C GLY A 146 -4.92 -6.43 -1.90
N GLY A 147 -5.06 -5.21 -1.35
CA GLY A 147 -4.22 -4.73 -0.26
C GLY A 147 -2.86 -4.14 -0.64
N TYR A 148 -2.47 -4.14 -1.91
CA TYR A 148 -1.19 -3.59 -2.35
C TYR A 148 -1.06 -2.09 -2.11
N GLY A 149 0.17 -1.64 -1.86
CA GLY A 149 0.61 -0.27 -2.06
C GLY A 149 1.11 -0.05 -3.49
N PRO A 150 1.36 1.20 -3.91
CA PRO A 150 1.88 1.50 -5.24
C PRO A 150 3.28 0.90 -5.49
N ASP A 151 4.06 0.71 -4.45
CA ASP A 151 5.35 0.03 -4.44
C ASP A 151 5.23 -1.43 -4.86
N GLN A 152 4.33 -2.20 -4.23
CA GLN A 152 4.10 -3.61 -4.56
C GLN A 152 3.53 -3.78 -5.97
N ALA A 153 2.56 -2.93 -6.35
CA ALA A 153 1.96 -2.96 -7.68
C ALA A 153 3.02 -2.74 -8.78
N LEU A 154 3.95 -1.78 -8.55
CA LEU A 154 5.06 -1.53 -9.44
C LEU A 154 6.03 -2.72 -9.51
N LEU A 155 6.41 -3.30 -8.37
CA LEU A 155 7.31 -4.46 -8.33
C LEU A 155 6.71 -5.69 -9.03
N LYS A 156 5.40 -5.93 -8.90
CA LYS A 156 4.72 -7.00 -9.64
C LYS A 156 4.78 -6.75 -11.14
N LEU A 157 4.51 -5.52 -11.57
CA LEU A 157 4.60 -5.13 -12.98
C LEU A 157 6.02 -5.35 -13.52
N GLU A 158 7.04 -4.90 -12.81
CA GLU A 158 8.45 -5.08 -13.19
C GLU A 158 8.85 -6.56 -13.34
N GLY A 159 8.39 -7.40 -12.42
CA GLY A 159 8.71 -8.84 -12.42
C GLY A 159 8.11 -9.60 -13.60
N LEU A 160 7.06 -9.08 -14.22
CA LEU A 160 6.33 -9.81 -15.27
C LEU A 160 6.33 -9.13 -16.64
N ILE A 161 6.63 -7.83 -16.73
CA ILE A 161 6.42 -7.00 -17.94
C ILE A 161 7.08 -7.58 -19.21
N ASP A 162 8.24 -8.23 -19.08
CA ASP A 162 8.96 -8.80 -20.20
C ASP A 162 8.24 -10.02 -20.85
N ARG A 163 7.19 -10.52 -20.17
CA ARG A 163 6.31 -11.58 -20.73
C ARG A 163 5.21 -11.02 -21.65
N PHE A 164 5.09 -9.68 -21.78
CA PHE A 164 4.05 -8.98 -22.50
C PHE A 164 4.62 -8.15 -23.67
N PRO A 165 5.11 -8.79 -24.73
CA PRO A 165 5.87 -8.12 -25.81
C PRO A 165 5.05 -7.16 -26.66
N ARG A 166 3.69 -7.21 -26.56
CA ARG A 166 2.77 -6.35 -27.28
C ARG A 166 2.41 -5.07 -26.52
N THR A 167 2.87 -4.96 -25.27
CA THR A 167 2.55 -3.81 -24.42
C THR A 167 3.01 -2.51 -25.06
N ARG A 168 2.15 -1.50 -24.98
CA ARG A 168 2.41 -0.12 -25.41
C ARG A 168 2.19 0.89 -24.29
N VAL A 169 1.25 0.62 -23.40
CA VAL A 169 0.91 1.48 -22.27
C VAL A 169 0.92 0.69 -20.99
N VAL A 170 1.52 1.25 -19.96
CA VAL A 170 1.46 0.76 -18.58
C VAL A 170 0.72 1.77 -17.72
N VAL A 171 -0.23 1.30 -16.92
CA VAL A 171 -1.02 2.11 -15.99
C VAL A 171 -0.74 1.65 -14.58
N LEU A 172 -0.27 2.55 -13.72
CA LEU A 172 -0.20 2.36 -12.28
C LEU A 172 -1.39 3.10 -11.65
N ALA A 173 -2.40 2.34 -11.23
CA ALA A 173 -3.57 2.89 -10.56
C ALA A 173 -3.32 2.93 -9.05
N ILE A 174 -3.43 4.11 -8.46
CA ILE A 174 -3.15 4.36 -7.05
C ILE A 174 -4.43 4.89 -6.42
N VAL A 175 -5.04 4.10 -5.54
CA VAL A 175 -6.08 4.61 -4.66
C VAL A 175 -5.45 5.58 -3.68
N TYR A 176 -6.09 6.73 -3.46
CA TYR A 176 -5.49 7.85 -2.70
C TYR A 176 -5.00 7.42 -1.31
N GLU A 177 -5.75 6.58 -0.61
CA GLU A 177 -5.34 6.06 0.70
C GLU A 177 -4.08 5.16 0.68
N ASN A 178 -3.75 4.58 -0.48
CA ASN A 178 -2.71 3.54 -0.58
C ASN A 178 -1.28 4.05 -0.40
N VAL A 179 -1.06 5.35 -0.36
CA VAL A 179 0.22 5.93 0.04
C VAL A 179 0.59 5.53 1.47
N SER A 180 -0.41 5.34 2.33
CA SER A 180 -0.22 4.79 3.67
C SER A 180 0.36 3.37 3.66
N ARG A 181 0.06 2.59 2.62
CA ARG A 181 0.56 1.22 2.43
C ARG A 181 1.98 1.19 1.90
N MET A 182 2.40 2.21 1.15
CA MET A 182 3.75 2.31 0.59
C MET A 182 4.83 2.36 1.68
N VAL A 183 4.55 3.02 2.79
CA VAL A 183 5.47 3.18 3.93
C VAL A 183 5.32 2.09 5.00
N ASN A 184 4.44 1.12 4.77
CA ASN A 184 4.13 0.04 5.68
C ASN A 184 4.90 -1.22 5.28
N SER A 185 5.62 -1.82 6.20
CA SER A 185 6.44 -3.03 6.00
C SER A 185 5.76 -4.32 6.46
N TYR A 186 4.82 -4.21 7.39
CA TYR A 186 3.99 -5.32 7.87
C TYR A 186 2.53 -4.87 7.95
N ARG A 187 1.70 -5.37 7.06
CA ARG A 187 0.32 -4.93 6.87
C ARG A 187 -0.52 -4.82 8.16
N PRO A 188 -0.45 -5.78 9.09
CA PRO A 188 -1.20 -5.72 10.35
C PRO A 188 -0.83 -4.58 11.29
N VAL A 189 0.34 -3.96 11.17
CA VAL A 189 0.71 -2.78 11.96
C VAL A 189 -0.15 -1.58 11.57
N TYR A 190 -0.42 -1.43 10.28
CA TYR A 190 -1.28 -0.37 9.75
C TYR A 190 -2.76 -0.71 9.94
N PHE A 191 -3.17 -1.93 9.59
CA PHE A 191 -4.57 -2.34 9.60
C PHE A 191 -4.73 -3.83 9.95
N GLN A 192 -5.18 -4.15 11.15
CA GLN A 192 -5.20 -5.50 11.69
C GLN A 192 -6.30 -6.42 11.12
N ASP A 193 -7.41 -5.86 10.62
CA ASP A 193 -8.61 -6.62 10.28
C ASP A 193 -8.80 -6.89 8.77
N THR A 194 -7.73 -6.84 7.97
CA THR A 194 -7.82 -6.96 6.50
C THR A 194 -7.81 -8.38 5.94
N GLY A 195 -7.74 -9.42 6.77
CA GLY A 195 -7.53 -10.80 6.28
C GLY A 195 -6.11 -11.10 5.77
N ILE A 196 -5.20 -10.11 5.76
CA ILE A 196 -3.80 -10.26 5.33
C ILE A 196 -2.91 -10.38 6.58
N GLN A 197 -3.11 -11.45 7.34
CA GLN A 197 -2.48 -11.65 8.65
C GLN A 197 -0.96 -11.85 8.56
N PHE A 198 -0.46 -12.45 7.46
CA PHE A 198 0.94 -12.75 7.22
C PHE A 198 1.59 -11.74 6.27
N GLY A 199 1.02 -10.55 6.17
CA GLY A 199 1.34 -9.53 5.18
C GLY A 199 2.63 -8.76 5.42
N LEU A 200 3.76 -9.46 5.56
CA LEU A 200 5.07 -8.85 5.35
C LEU A 200 5.17 -8.39 3.89
N LYS A 201 5.74 -7.22 3.65
CA LYS A 201 5.78 -6.66 2.29
C LYS A 201 7.02 -5.80 2.07
N PRO A 202 7.43 -5.59 0.81
CA PRO A 202 8.37 -4.52 0.48
C PRO A 202 7.74 -3.17 0.82
N TYR A 203 8.57 -2.16 1.04
CA TYR A 203 8.14 -0.81 1.39
C TYR A 203 9.13 0.24 0.88
N VAL A 204 8.73 1.49 0.88
CA VAL A 204 9.59 2.61 0.50
C VAL A 204 9.82 3.49 1.72
N LEU A 205 11.09 3.71 2.05
CA LEU A 205 11.50 4.56 3.16
C LEU A 205 12.66 5.45 2.70
N ASP A 206 12.59 6.73 3.02
CA ASP A 206 13.60 7.74 2.66
C ASP A 206 13.96 7.76 1.17
N GLY A 207 13.00 7.45 0.30
CA GLY A 207 13.17 7.39 -1.14
C GLY A 207 13.82 6.12 -1.67
N GLU A 208 14.00 5.11 -0.83
CA GLU A 208 14.61 3.83 -1.20
C GLU A 208 13.60 2.69 -1.09
N PHE A 209 13.66 1.74 -2.03
CA PHE A 209 12.88 0.51 -1.99
C PHE A 209 13.57 -0.51 -1.11
N HIS A 210 12.85 -1.02 -0.14
CA HIS A 210 13.27 -2.10 0.75
C HIS A 210 12.50 -3.37 0.45
N GLY A 211 13.19 -4.52 0.54
CA GLY A 211 12.57 -5.84 0.48
C GLY A 211 11.77 -6.17 1.75
N LEU A 212 11.35 -7.43 1.86
CA LEU A 212 10.68 -7.93 3.05
C LEU A 212 11.63 -7.90 4.26
N ILE A 213 11.05 -7.64 5.45
CA ILE A 213 11.78 -7.77 6.70
C ILE A 213 12.19 -9.24 6.91
N GLY A 214 13.47 -9.44 7.26
CA GLY A 214 14.04 -10.76 7.53
C GLY A 214 14.62 -11.43 6.27
N ASN A 215 15.50 -12.40 6.52
CA ASN A 215 16.04 -13.24 5.47
C ASN A 215 15.17 -14.49 5.33
N ASP A 216 14.44 -14.60 4.23
CA ASP A 216 13.45 -15.66 3.97
C ASP A 216 12.37 -15.77 5.08
N PRO A 217 11.55 -14.73 5.27
CA PRO A 217 10.58 -14.69 6.37
C PRO A 217 9.48 -15.74 6.23
N PHE A 218 9.27 -16.30 5.04
CA PHE A 218 8.26 -17.34 4.81
C PHE A 218 8.85 -18.76 4.81
N ARG A 219 10.10 -18.95 5.26
CA ARG A 219 10.70 -20.28 5.40
C ARG A 219 9.86 -21.17 6.32
N ASP A 220 9.51 -20.66 7.50
CA ASP A 220 8.69 -21.32 8.51
C ASP A 220 7.92 -20.30 9.36
N PHE A 221 6.97 -20.80 10.16
CA PHE A 221 6.10 -19.94 10.97
C PHE A 221 6.88 -19.11 12.01
N GLN A 222 7.97 -19.62 12.58
CA GLN A 222 8.78 -18.90 13.56
C GLN A 222 9.58 -17.76 12.89
N SER A 223 10.10 -18.00 11.69
CA SER A 223 10.76 -16.97 10.88
C SER A 223 9.80 -15.83 10.55
N MET A 224 8.56 -16.15 10.19
CA MET A 224 7.50 -15.16 9.95
C MET A 224 7.16 -14.36 11.22
N LEU A 225 6.99 -15.03 12.37
CA LEU A 225 6.73 -14.34 13.64
C LEU A 225 7.88 -13.43 14.05
N ALA A 226 9.13 -13.86 13.85
CA ALA A 226 10.30 -13.03 14.13
C ALA A 226 10.31 -11.77 13.26
N ALA A 227 10.07 -11.91 11.95
CA ALA A 227 9.99 -10.78 11.03
C ALA A 227 8.81 -9.85 11.35
N ALA A 228 7.63 -10.40 11.71
CA ALA A 228 6.47 -9.62 12.14
C ALA A 228 6.79 -8.80 13.40
N ASN A 229 7.49 -9.35 14.39
CA ASN A 229 7.91 -8.61 15.59
C ASN A 229 8.82 -7.44 15.24
N VAL A 230 9.78 -7.61 14.32
CA VAL A 230 10.60 -6.50 13.80
C VAL A 230 9.71 -5.45 13.13
N GLY A 231 8.73 -5.88 12.32
CA GLY A 231 7.75 -4.99 11.71
C GLY A 231 7.02 -4.13 12.73
N PHE A 232 6.55 -4.70 13.83
CA PHE A 232 5.92 -3.92 14.91
C PHE A 232 6.84 -2.88 15.55
N ASP A 233 8.16 -3.10 15.54
CA ASP A 233 9.13 -2.18 16.13
C ASP A 233 9.62 -1.09 15.16
N THR A 234 9.67 -1.39 13.85
CA THR A 234 10.34 -0.55 12.85
C THR A 234 9.41 0.11 11.84
N ASP A 235 8.16 -0.38 11.72
CA ASP A 235 7.19 0.14 10.75
C ASP A 235 6.91 1.63 10.94
N PHE A 236 6.59 2.32 9.85
CA PHE A 236 6.15 3.72 9.90
C PHE A 236 4.93 3.91 10.81
N TRP A 237 3.99 2.95 10.81
CA TRP A 237 2.75 2.98 11.58
C TRP A 237 2.88 2.35 12.97
N ARG A 238 4.10 2.04 13.43
CA ARG A 238 4.33 1.47 14.76
C ARG A 238 3.69 2.31 15.85
N ARG A 239 3.28 1.65 16.93
CA ARG A 239 2.71 2.26 18.12
C ARG A 239 3.58 1.99 19.34
N ALA A 240 3.46 2.84 20.36
CA ALA A 240 4.17 2.64 21.62
C ALA A 240 3.62 1.42 22.37
N ARG A 241 4.52 0.65 23.01
CA ARG A 241 4.12 -0.49 23.84
C ARG A 241 3.53 -0.02 25.17
N ALA A 242 2.29 -0.46 25.47
CA ALA A 242 1.60 -0.16 26.71
C ALA A 242 2.16 -0.98 27.90
N ARG A 243 3.29 -0.54 28.46
CA ARG A 243 3.93 -1.17 29.63
C ARG A 243 4.36 -0.12 30.64
N PHE A 244 4.52 -0.54 31.89
CA PHE A 244 5.02 0.34 32.96
C PHE A 244 6.47 0.80 32.69
N PRO A 245 6.78 2.07 32.87
CA PRO A 245 5.86 3.16 33.22
C PRO A 245 4.98 3.58 32.01
N TYR A 246 3.64 3.60 32.21
CA TYR A 246 2.67 3.89 31.15
C TYR A 246 2.78 5.31 30.63
N SER A 247 3.24 6.24 31.49
CA SER A 247 3.57 7.61 31.10
C SER A 247 4.63 7.67 29.99
N ALA A 248 5.64 6.80 30.02
CA ALA A 248 6.65 6.71 28.97
C ALA A 248 6.03 6.26 27.64
N ALA A 249 5.09 5.30 27.65
CA ALA A 249 4.37 4.87 26.46
C ALA A 249 3.50 6.00 25.88
N ALA A 250 2.82 6.76 26.75
CA ALA A 250 2.04 7.92 26.34
C ALA A 250 2.92 8.99 25.66
N PHE A 251 4.05 9.34 26.25
CA PHE A 251 5.02 10.27 25.64
C PHE A 251 5.56 9.77 24.32
N GLN A 252 5.94 8.49 24.25
CA GLN A 252 6.42 7.90 23.00
C GLN A 252 5.37 7.99 21.90
N SER A 253 4.09 7.75 22.21
CA SER A 253 3.01 7.87 21.23
C SER A 253 2.96 9.26 20.60
N LEU A 254 3.19 10.33 21.36
CA LEU A 254 3.22 11.70 20.86
C LEU A 254 4.35 11.99 19.86
N THR A 255 5.34 11.11 19.75
CA THR A 255 6.45 11.25 18.79
C THR A 255 6.21 10.46 17.50
N LEU A 256 5.16 9.67 17.42
CA LEU A 256 4.91 8.73 16.31
C LEU A 256 3.90 9.27 15.30
N PRO A 257 4.14 9.07 14.00
CA PRO A 257 3.18 9.43 12.94
C PRO A 257 1.82 8.76 13.12
N SER A 258 1.79 7.53 13.61
CA SER A 258 0.57 6.75 13.87
C SER A 258 -0.39 7.40 14.88
N PHE A 259 0.10 8.31 15.71
CA PHE A 259 -0.73 9.12 16.60
C PHE A 259 -1.25 10.38 15.90
N TRP A 260 -0.36 11.16 15.29
CA TRP A 260 -0.71 12.48 14.77
C TRP A 260 -1.46 12.47 13.45
N LEU A 261 -1.15 11.52 12.55
CA LEU A 261 -1.79 11.51 11.23
C LEU A 261 -3.31 11.35 11.31
N PRO A 262 -3.88 10.42 12.10
CA PRO A 262 -5.33 10.34 12.28
C PRO A 262 -5.94 11.58 12.91
N VAL A 263 -5.23 12.22 13.86
CA VAL A 263 -5.68 13.47 14.48
C VAL A 263 -5.74 14.60 13.45
N LEU A 264 -4.68 14.76 12.66
CA LEU A 264 -4.60 15.78 11.62
C LEU A 264 -5.61 15.55 10.49
N ASP A 265 -5.88 14.31 10.12
CA ASP A 265 -6.91 13.97 9.13
C ASP A 265 -8.30 14.27 9.68
N ASN A 266 -8.59 13.95 10.95
CA ASN A 266 -9.86 14.29 11.60
C ASN A 266 -10.08 15.81 11.68
N LEU A 267 -9.06 16.58 12.06
CA LEU A 267 -9.12 18.03 12.06
C LEU A 267 -9.27 18.59 10.63
N GLY A 268 -8.56 18.00 9.67
CA GLY A 268 -8.66 18.35 8.26
C GLY A 268 -10.06 18.19 7.71
N ARG A 269 -10.76 17.11 8.07
CA ARG A 269 -12.15 16.85 7.67
C ARG A 269 -13.12 17.91 8.13
N LEU A 270 -12.89 18.52 9.30
CA LEU A 270 -13.73 19.62 9.81
C LEU A 270 -13.68 20.87 8.91
N VAL A 271 -12.61 21.03 8.13
CA VAL A 271 -12.42 22.15 7.19
C VAL A 271 -12.50 21.69 5.73
N GLY A 272 -13.15 20.56 5.47
CA GLY A 272 -13.42 20.06 4.11
C GLY A 272 -12.22 19.50 3.34
N ARG A 273 -11.16 19.09 4.05
CA ARG A 273 -10.02 18.45 3.38
C ARG A 273 -10.32 16.99 3.05
N PRO A 274 -9.70 16.43 1.98
CA PRO A 274 -9.77 15.02 1.66
C PRO A 274 -9.33 14.14 2.82
N GLU A 275 -9.85 12.93 2.89
CA GLU A 275 -9.35 11.90 3.81
C GLU A 275 -7.90 11.56 3.46
N HIS A 276 -7.13 11.12 4.46
CA HIS A 276 -5.70 10.81 4.31
C HIS A 276 -4.81 11.97 3.78
N ALA A 277 -5.31 13.22 3.77
CA ALA A 277 -4.55 14.36 3.25
C ALA A 277 -3.29 14.68 4.07
N ALA A 278 -3.28 14.35 5.37
CA ALA A 278 -2.17 14.68 6.26
C ALA A 278 -0.88 13.95 5.86
N ILE A 279 -0.97 12.68 5.42
CA ILE A 279 0.21 11.90 5.04
C ILE A 279 0.95 12.49 3.83
N TYR A 280 0.21 13.06 2.86
CA TYR A 280 0.80 13.67 1.65
C TYR A 280 1.61 14.95 1.93
N ARG A 281 1.45 15.54 3.12
CA ARG A 281 2.21 16.73 3.55
C ARG A 281 3.56 16.40 4.13
N LEU A 282 3.81 15.15 4.50
CA LEU A 282 5.07 14.71 5.05
C LEU A 282 6.15 14.72 3.96
N PRO A 283 7.27 15.47 4.16
CA PRO A 283 8.36 15.50 3.18
C PRO A 283 8.94 14.13 2.85
N SER A 284 9.04 13.24 3.85
CA SER A 284 9.50 11.85 3.69
C SER A 284 8.58 11.05 2.77
N VAL A 285 7.25 11.16 2.93
CA VAL A 285 6.28 10.47 2.09
C VAL A 285 6.28 11.01 0.66
N ARG A 286 6.44 12.31 0.49
CA ARG A 286 6.60 12.91 -0.85
C ARG A 286 7.89 12.45 -1.53
N LYS A 287 8.98 12.28 -0.78
CA LYS A 287 10.23 11.69 -1.27
C LYS A 287 10.03 10.25 -1.72
N ASN A 288 9.30 9.45 -0.95
CA ASN A 288 8.97 8.07 -1.28
C ASN A 288 8.10 7.97 -2.55
N LEU A 289 7.10 8.83 -2.69
CA LEU A 289 6.29 8.90 -3.92
C LEU A 289 7.14 9.22 -5.15
N ARG A 290 8.09 10.17 -5.03
CA ARG A 290 9.01 10.48 -6.13
C ARG A 290 9.86 9.29 -6.53
N ALA A 291 10.32 8.48 -5.59
CA ALA A 291 11.06 7.25 -5.89
C ALA A 291 10.20 6.23 -6.66
N VAL A 292 8.92 6.09 -6.31
CA VAL A 292 7.98 5.26 -7.08
C VAL A 292 7.80 5.81 -8.51
N TYR A 293 7.62 7.12 -8.66
CA TYR A 293 7.44 7.75 -9.97
C TYR A 293 8.69 7.60 -10.84
N GLU A 294 9.87 7.82 -10.28
CA GLU A 294 11.15 7.68 -10.98
C GLU A 294 11.34 6.24 -11.48
N ARG A 295 11.12 5.28 -10.60
CA ARG A 295 11.24 3.86 -10.96
C ARG A 295 10.23 3.46 -12.03
N PHE A 296 8.99 3.93 -11.94
CA PHE A 296 7.97 3.67 -12.95
C PHE A 296 8.28 4.35 -14.30
N ALA A 297 8.77 5.60 -14.29
CA ALA A 297 9.23 6.27 -15.49
C ALA A 297 10.38 5.52 -16.16
N HIS A 298 11.38 5.10 -15.37
CA HIS A 298 12.52 4.31 -15.88
C HIS A 298 12.07 2.97 -16.48
N LEU A 299 11.14 2.26 -15.82
CA LEU A 299 10.57 1.02 -16.33
C LEU A 299 9.95 1.22 -17.72
N ALA A 300 9.15 2.26 -17.88
CA ALA A 300 8.48 2.56 -19.13
C ALA A 300 9.46 3.00 -20.23
N GLN A 301 10.38 3.92 -19.90
CA GLN A 301 11.38 4.43 -20.85
C GLN A 301 12.30 3.32 -21.38
N SER A 302 12.82 2.46 -20.50
CA SER A 302 13.72 1.37 -20.87
C SER A 302 13.07 0.37 -21.84
N ARG A 303 11.74 0.37 -21.96
CA ARG A 303 10.95 -0.51 -22.84
C ARG A 303 10.18 0.24 -23.93
N ASN A 304 10.38 1.57 -24.04
CA ASN A 304 9.68 2.43 -24.98
C ASN A 304 8.15 2.33 -24.85
N LEU A 305 7.66 2.42 -23.61
CA LEU A 305 6.24 2.36 -23.26
C LEU A 305 5.74 3.73 -22.79
N HIS A 306 4.45 3.98 -22.96
CA HIS A 306 3.80 5.11 -22.34
C HIS A 306 3.45 4.78 -20.87
N ALA A 307 3.82 5.66 -19.94
CA ALA A 307 3.52 5.55 -18.53
C ALA A 307 2.33 6.42 -18.14
N VAL A 308 1.34 5.84 -17.47
CA VAL A 308 0.18 6.55 -16.91
C VAL A 308 0.09 6.25 -15.43
N ILE A 309 -0.01 7.28 -14.60
CA ILE A 309 -0.40 7.13 -13.18
C ILE A 309 -1.81 7.69 -13.02
N ALA A 310 -2.71 6.82 -12.59
CA ALA A 310 -4.11 7.13 -12.35
C ALA A 310 -4.39 7.17 -10.84
N PHE A 311 -4.69 8.35 -10.29
CA PHE A 311 -5.14 8.48 -8.92
C PHE A 311 -6.64 8.29 -8.84
N VAL A 312 -7.06 7.30 -8.03
CA VAL A 312 -8.44 6.89 -7.85
C VAL A 312 -8.91 7.34 -6.46
N PRO A 313 -10.03 8.07 -6.35
CA PRO A 313 -10.57 8.48 -5.07
C PRO A 313 -11.16 7.27 -4.33
N ALA A 314 -11.05 7.29 -2.99
CA ALA A 314 -11.64 6.28 -2.11
C ALA A 314 -13.00 6.70 -1.54
N SER A 315 -13.40 7.98 -1.70
CA SER A 315 -14.66 8.53 -1.20
C SER A 315 -15.11 9.73 -2.04
N ASP A 316 -16.37 10.17 -1.83
CA ASP A 316 -16.92 11.39 -2.43
C ASP A 316 -16.20 12.66 -1.96
N ARG A 317 -15.58 12.62 -0.79
CA ARG A 317 -14.77 13.72 -0.24
C ARG A 317 -13.42 13.86 -0.92
N ASP A 318 -12.99 12.82 -1.60
CA ASP A 318 -11.71 12.76 -2.31
C ASP A 318 -11.82 13.14 -3.79
N GLN A 319 -12.83 13.91 -4.21
CA GLN A 319 -13.01 14.29 -5.63
C GLN A 319 -11.78 14.98 -6.23
N THR A 320 -11.03 15.70 -5.40
CA THR A 320 -9.74 16.31 -5.77
C THR A 320 -8.55 15.47 -5.33
N SER A 321 -8.79 14.24 -4.84
CA SER A 321 -7.74 13.33 -4.42
C SER A 321 -6.75 13.10 -5.54
N GLY A 322 -5.51 12.88 -5.19
CA GLY A 322 -4.42 12.76 -6.16
C GLY A 322 -3.76 14.08 -6.54
N LEU A 323 -4.37 15.25 -6.36
CA LEU A 323 -3.71 16.52 -6.65
C LEU A 323 -2.44 16.72 -5.80
N ASP A 324 -2.49 16.39 -4.51
CA ASP A 324 -1.32 16.44 -3.60
C ASP A 324 -0.23 15.45 -4.04
N ALA A 325 -0.63 14.26 -4.48
CA ALA A 325 0.28 13.25 -5.00
C ALA A 325 0.91 13.68 -6.33
N ILE A 326 0.10 14.23 -7.25
CA ILE A 326 0.56 14.80 -8.51
C ILE A 326 1.51 15.98 -8.25
N ALA A 327 1.22 16.83 -7.27
CA ALA A 327 2.07 17.93 -6.88
C ALA A 327 3.44 17.47 -6.30
N ALA A 328 3.56 16.24 -5.86
CA ALA A 328 4.84 15.67 -5.44
C ALA A 328 5.78 15.36 -6.62
N ALA A 329 5.26 15.18 -7.84
CA ALA A 329 6.06 14.87 -9.02
C ALA A 329 6.96 16.05 -9.44
N THR A 330 8.18 15.74 -9.89
CA THR A 330 9.10 16.70 -10.50
C THR A 330 8.74 16.96 -11.96
N ASP A 331 9.29 18.04 -12.55
CA ASP A 331 9.07 18.33 -13.96
C ASP A 331 9.62 17.22 -14.87
N ALA A 332 10.79 16.65 -14.50
CA ALA A 332 11.35 15.50 -15.21
C ALA A 332 10.40 14.30 -15.22
N GLN A 333 9.75 14.00 -14.08
CA GLN A 333 8.77 12.91 -14.01
C GLN A 333 7.51 13.24 -14.83
N ARG A 334 7.05 14.49 -14.82
CA ARG A 334 5.90 14.94 -15.63
C ARG A 334 6.16 14.88 -17.14
N ALA A 335 7.41 14.97 -17.55
CA ALA A 335 7.79 14.82 -18.96
C ALA A 335 7.64 13.37 -19.47
N HIS A 336 7.66 12.40 -18.58
CA HIS A 336 7.66 10.97 -18.93
C HIS A 336 6.43 10.18 -18.45
N ILE A 337 5.63 10.78 -17.56
CA ILE A 337 4.45 10.14 -16.99
C ILE A 337 3.23 11.03 -17.23
N THR A 338 2.19 10.46 -17.79
CA THR A 338 0.87 11.07 -17.82
C THR A 338 0.17 10.85 -16.48
N PHE A 339 -0.02 11.93 -15.73
CA PHE A 339 -0.75 11.89 -14.45
C PHE A 339 -2.22 12.24 -14.67
N ILE A 340 -3.11 11.42 -14.14
CA ILE A 340 -4.55 11.67 -14.18
C ILE A 340 -5.18 11.53 -12.79
N ASN A 341 -6.17 12.38 -12.52
CA ASN A 341 -7.06 12.25 -11.37
C ASN A 341 -8.44 11.85 -11.88
N VAL A 342 -8.87 10.63 -11.58
CA VAL A 342 -10.06 10.01 -12.18
C VAL A 342 -11.38 10.34 -11.46
N GLY A 343 -11.34 11.14 -10.39
CA GLY A 343 -12.51 11.37 -9.53
C GLY A 343 -13.47 12.47 -9.98
N ARG A 344 -13.14 13.26 -10.99
CA ARG A 344 -13.86 14.51 -11.30
C ARG A 344 -15.32 14.34 -11.71
N ASP A 345 -15.64 13.28 -12.44
CA ASP A 345 -16.94 13.07 -13.07
C ASP A 345 -17.66 11.85 -12.47
N PHE A 346 -17.42 11.51 -11.20
CA PHE A 346 -18.03 10.34 -10.58
C PHE A 346 -19.43 10.63 -10.06
N GLU A 347 -20.37 9.77 -10.41
CA GLU A 347 -21.70 9.74 -9.80
C GLU A 347 -21.63 8.95 -8.50
N TRP A 348 -21.25 9.59 -7.42
CA TRP A 348 -20.93 9.00 -6.13
C TRP A 348 -22.02 8.07 -5.55
N PRO A 349 -23.33 8.37 -5.65
CA PRO A 349 -24.34 7.45 -5.16
C PRO A 349 -24.32 6.08 -5.81
N GLN A 350 -23.79 5.97 -7.05
CA GLN A 350 -23.69 4.73 -7.82
C GLN A 350 -22.27 4.15 -7.81
N PHE A 351 -21.31 4.87 -7.23
CA PHE A 351 -19.91 4.48 -7.29
C PHE A 351 -19.62 3.28 -6.41
N PHE A 352 -20.10 3.27 -5.17
CA PHE A 352 -19.84 2.19 -4.22
C PHE A 352 -20.96 1.17 -4.12
N GLN A 353 -20.57 -0.08 -3.85
CA GLN A 353 -21.42 -1.18 -3.49
C GLN A 353 -20.79 -1.93 -2.30
N GLY A 354 -21.25 -1.64 -1.09
CA GLY A 354 -20.60 -2.17 0.11
C GLY A 354 -19.24 -1.51 0.34
N CYS A 355 -18.17 -2.30 0.32
CA CYS A 355 -16.82 -1.87 0.70
C CYS A 355 -15.90 -1.50 -0.48
N HIS A 356 -16.34 -1.73 -1.72
CA HIS A 356 -15.56 -1.44 -2.93
C HIS A 356 -16.47 -0.80 -4.00
N PRO A 357 -15.89 -0.30 -5.12
CA PRO A 357 -16.68 0.22 -6.22
C PRO A 357 -17.67 -0.81 -6.76
N SER A 358 -18.87 -0.35 -7.11
CA SER A 358 -19.85 -1.12 -7.85
C SER A 358 -19.37 -1.44 -9.28
N PRO A 359 -20.03 -2.33 -10.03
CA PRO A 359 -19.77 -2.49 -11.46
C PRO A 359 -19.88 -1.15 -12.22
N GLY A 360 -20.77 -0.25 -11.78
CA GLY A 360 -20.89 1.12 -12.27
C GLY A 360 -19.66 1.96 -11.95
N GLY A 361 -19.20 1.92 -10.71
CA GLY A 361 -18.00 2.62 -10.23
C GLY A 361 -16.75 2.18 -11.00
N TYR A 362 -16.57 0.89 -11.22
CA TYR A 362 -15.46 0.38 -12.04
C TYR A 362 -15.52 0.85 -13.50
N ARG A 363 -16.72 0.96 -14.08
CA ARG A 363 -16.88 1.56 -15.43
C ARG A 363 -16.51 3.04 -15.45
N MET A 364 -16.82 3.80 -14.39
CA MET A 364 -16.44 5.23 -14.28
C MET A 364 -14.92 5.38 -14.22
N ILE A 365 -14.22 4.55 -13.43
CA ILE A 365 -12.75 4.52 -13.41
C ILE A 365 -12.21 4.23 -14.82
N ALA A 366 -12.71 3.17 -15.47
CA ALA A 366 -12.29 2.76 -16.80
C ALA A 366 -12.47 3.86 -17.83
N ALA A 367 -13.61 4.55 -17.84
CA ALA A 367 -13.89 5.62 -18.78
C ALA A 367 -12.92 6.80 -18.62
N ASN A 368 -12.57 7.16 -17.38
CA ASN A 368 -11.59 8.21 -17.11
C ASN A 368 -10.18 7.81 -17.56
N VAL A 369 -9.75 6.58 -17.27
CA VAL A 369 -8.44 6.06 -17.69
C VAL A 369 -8.40 5.95 -19.22
N ALA A 370 -9.46 5.48 -19.86
CA ALA A 370 -9.52 5.36 -21.33
C ALA A 370 -9.31 6.70 -22.05
N ARG A 371 -9.86 7.79 -21.52
CA ARG A 371 -9.65 9.14 -22.10
C ARG A 371 -8.16 9.54 -22.16
N ALA A 372 -7.36 9.08 -21.22
CA ALA A 372 -5.92 9.35 -21.19
C ALA A 372 -5.11 8.33 -22.01
N VAL A 373 -5.55 7.07 -22.05
CA VAL A 373 -4.82 5.98 -22.71
C VAL A 373 -5.07 5.95 -24.22
N ALA A 374 -6.29 6.23 -24.69
CA ALA A 374 -6.64 6.15 -26.12
C ALA A 374 -5.76 7.03 -27.04
N PRO A 375 -5.43 8.29 -26.69
CA PRO A 375 -4.51 9.09 -27.50
C PRO A 375 -3.11 8.49 -27.57
N LEU A 376 -2.60 7.89 -26.46
CA LEU A 376 -1.29 7.27 -26.40
C LEU A 376 -1.20 6.00 -27.29
N LEU A 377 -2.32 5.28 -27.45
CA LEU A 377 -2.40 4.14 -28.35
C LEU A 377 -2.44 4.57 -29.84
N ALA A 378 -2.92 5.77 -30.14
CA ALA A 378 -2.94 6.31 -31.50
C ALA A 378 -1.55 6.77 -31.98
N THR A 379 -0.67 7.17 -31.06
CA THR A 379 0.70 7.55 -31.40
C THR A 379 1.52 6.29 -31.67
N THR A 380 2.10 6.17 -32.88
CA THR A 380 3.06 5.10 -33.19
C THR A 380 4.36 5.42 -32.46
N ALA A 381 4.63 4.74 -31.35
CA ALA A 381 5.96 4.76 -30.75
C ALA A 381 6.97 4.23 -31.77
N PRO A 382 8.08 4.94 -32.09
CA PRO A 382 9.09 4.42 -32.99
C PRO A 382 9.66 3.11 -32.41
N ARG A 383 9.53 2.00 -33.13
CA ARG A 383 10.20 0.76 -32.76
C ARG A 383 11.70 1.03 -32.76
N PRO A 384 12.46 0.71 -31.69
CA PRO A 384 13.91 0.74 -31.77
C PRO A 384 14.33 -0.27 -32.84
N SER A 385 15.15 0.19 -33.78
CA SER A 385 15.77 -0.67 -34.80
C SER A 385 16.47 -1.84 -34.10
N GLN A 386 16.24 -3.08 -34.51
CA GLN A 386 16.82 -4.32 -33.96
C GLN A 386 18.37 -4.37 -34.02
N GLY A 387 19.04 -3.27 -34.37
CA GLY A 387 20.48 -3.16 -34.64
C GLY A 387 21.41 -2.85 -33.48
N GLN A 388 20.93 -2.64 -32.26
CA GLN A 388 21.82 -2.23 -31.14
C GLN A 388 21.90 -3.20 -29.95
N ARG A 389 21.56 -4.48 -30.12
CA ARG A 389 21.74 -5.49 -29.03
C ARG A 389 23.13 -6.19 -29.01
N ASN A 390 24.07 -5.79 -29.85
CA ASN A 390 25.43 -6.35 -29.83
C ASN A 390 26.40 -5.31 -29.27
N GLY A 391 26.67 -5.34 -27.97
CA GLY A 391 27.79 -4.59 -27.42
C GLY A 391 27.67 -4.17 -25.95
N LEU A 392 27.36 -5.08 -25.03
CA LEU A 392 27.82 -4.94 -23.66
C LEU A 392 28.30 -6.30 -23.18
N GLY A 393 29.63 -6.47 -23.34
CA GLY A 393 30.39 -7.61 -22.90
C GLY A 393 30.31 -7.83 -21.41
N GLY A 394 30.43 -9.09 -21.03
CA GLY A 394 30.32 -9.59 -19.68
C GLY A 394 31.27 -8.91 -18.68
N HIS A 395 30.76 -8.73 -17.50
CA HIS A 395 31.59 -8.57 -16.30
C HIS A 395 31.51 -9.86 -15.48
N PRO A 396 32.67 -10.41 -15.04
CA PRO A 396 32.72 -11.64 -14.28
C PRO A 396 32.27 -11.42 -12.83
N HIS A 397 31.49 -12.37 -12.33
CA HIS A 397 31.17 -12.50 -10.92
C HIS A 397 32.43 -12.68 -10.08
N SER A 398 32.70 -11.79 -9.14
CA SER A 398 33.63 -12.02 -8.05
C SER A 398 32.86 -12.53 -6.82
N PRO A 399 33.33 -13.61 -6.18
CA PRO A 399 32.68 -14.14 -4.98
C PRO A 399 33.03 -13.30 -3.76
N VAL A 400 32.01 -12.86 -3.03
CA VAL A 400 32.17 -12.22 -1.72
C VAL A 400 32.54 -13.31 -0.71
N ARG A 401 33.72 -13.17 -0.11
CA ARG A 401 34.18 -13.98 1.03
C ARG A 401 33.42 -13.54 2.30
N ALA A 402 32.89 -14.54 2.98
CA ALA A 402 32.42 -14.42 4.36
C ALA A 402 33.57 -14.03 5.31
N LYS A 403 33.28 -13.09 6.21
CA LYS A 403 33.85 -13.00 7.56
C LYS A 403 32.75 -12.64 8.54
#